data_a97595732dfdd0ffabe0735ee0adbde4
#
_entry.id   a97595732dfdd0ffabe0735ee0adbde4
#
_cell.length_a   1.000
_cell.length_b   1.000
_cell.length_c   1.000
_cell.angle_alpha   90.00
_cell.angle_beta   90.00
_cell.angle_gamma   90.00
#
_symmetry.space_group_name_H-M   'P 1'
#
loop_
_entity.id
_entity.type
_entity.pdbx_description
1 polymer ?
#
loop_
_entity_poly.entity_id
_entity_poly.type
_entity_poly.pdbx_seq_one_letter_code
_entity_poly.pdbx_strand_id
1 'polypeptide(L)'
;MATFDEWLDKNNLKHEPHQKIAVEWCLKRELTGDIKGGIVADEMGLGKTIEILGTMQCNPVPNTLIVLPYSVLEQWGSIITKLFHYAPLVYHGASRKRLTEEEIQLHPIVITTYGLISEKKVIQAEGNPLANIKRIICVIKKQPFILEHSVLKRILRGL
;
A
#
# COMPACT_ATOMS: atom_id res chain seq x y z
N MET A 1 5.54 8.12 17.66
CA MET A 1 4.73 7.80 16.48
C MET A 1 3.32 8.31 16.75
N ALA A 2 2.67 8.95 15.78
CA ALA A 2 1.28 9.38 15.94
C ALA A 2 0.38 8.15 16.06
N THR A 3 -0.59 8.20 16.97
CA THR A 3 -1.62 7.15 17.09
C THR A 3 -2.62 7.27 15.95
N PHE A 4 -3.41 6.23 15.74
CA PHE A 4 -4.47 6.26 14.71
C PHE A 4 -5.50 7.37 15.00
N ASP A 5 -5.88 7.54 16.27
CA ASP A 5 -6.82 8.58 16.71
C ASP A 5 -6.27 9.98 16.42
N GLU A 6 -5.02 10.27 16.79
CA GLU A 6 -4.36 11.57 16.48
C GLU A 6 -4.30 11.86 14.98
N TRP A 7 -4.08 10.82 14.15
CA TRP A 7 -4.06 10.98 12.71
C TRP A 7 -5.46 11.25 12.13
N LEU A 8 -6.50 10.61 12.67
CA LEU A 8 -7.89 10.90 12.30
C LEU A 8 -8.24 12.35 12.64
N ASP A 9 -7.93 12.82 13.85
CA ASP A 9 -8.18 14.19 14.29
C ASP A 9 -7.48 15.21 13.39
N LYS A 10 -6.19 14.99 13.10
CA LYS A 10 -5.42 15.88 12.22
C LYS A 10 -6.03 16.01 10.84
N ASN A 11 -6.69 14.97 10.33
CA ASN A 11 -7.31 14.96 9.01
C ASN A 11 -8.81 15.25 9.04
N ASN A 12 -9.39 15.62 10.19
CA ASN A 12 -10.83 15.82 10.39
C ASN A 12 -11.66 14.62 9.90
N LEU A 13 -11.19 13.42 10.21
CA LEU A 13 -11.88 12.17 9.88
C LEU A 13 -12.70 11.69 11.07
N LYS A 14 -13.80 10.98 10.79
CA LYS A 14 -14.65 10.41 11.82
C LYS A 14 -13.97 9.21 12.48
N HIS A 15 -14.13 9.09 13.81
CA HIS A 15 -13.68 7.94 14.57
C HIS A 15 -14.72 6.83 14.50
N GLU A 16 -14.39 5.76 13.78
CA GLU A 16 -15.24 4.57 13.68
C GLU A 16 -14.59 3.41 14.45
N PRO A 17 -15.28 2.81 15.46
CA PRO A 17 -14.67 1.77 16.31
C PRO A 17 -14.14 0.58 15.54
N HIS A 18 -14.84 0.15 14.48
CA HIS A 18 -14.40 -0.96 13.65
C HIS A 18 -13.08 -0.68 12.91
N GLN A 19 -12.85 0.56 12.46
CA GLN A 19 -11.60 0.96 11.80
C GLN A 19 -10.42 0.89 12.77
N LYS A 20 -10.61 1.30 14.02
CA LYS A 20 -9.57 1.18 15.04
C LYS A 20 -9.18 -0.27 15.29
N ILE A 21 -10.17 -1.16 15.43
CA ILE A 21 -9.94 -2.61 15.59
C ILE A 21 -9.19 -3.16 14.38
N ALA A 22 -9.59 -2.78 13.15
CA ALA A 22 -8.93 -3.21 11.92
C ALA A 22 -7.47 -2.74 11.86
N VAL A 23 -7.19 -1.49 12.18
CA VAL A 23 -5.83 -0.93 12.21
C VAL A 23 -4.97 -1.63 13.25
N GLU A 24 -5.46 -1.85 14.47
CA GLU A 24 -4.76 -2.57 15.53
C GLU A 24 -4.44 -4.02 15.09
N TRP A 25 -5.38 -4.69 14.45
CA TRP A 25 -5.17 -6.02 13.88
C TRP A 25 -4.10 -6.01 12.79
N CYS A 26 -4.15 -5.05 11.86
CA CYS A 26 -3.15 -4.90 10.80
C CYS A 26 -1.75 -4.68 11.38
N LEU A 27 -1.61 -3.77 12.36
CA LEU A 27 -0.35 -3.51 13.04
C LEU A 27 0.20 -4.75 13.75
N LYS A 28 -0.66 -5.48 14.44
CA LYS A 28 -0.27 -6.74 15.07
C LYS A 28 0.25 -7.74 14.03
N ARG A 29 -0.42 -7.87 12.89
CA ARG A 29 -0.02 -8.78 11.80
C ARG A 29 1.28 -8.35 11.11
N GLU A 30 1.56 -7.06 11.01
CA GLU A 30 2.82 -6.56 10.44
C GLU A 30 4.01 -6.71 11.39
N LEU A 31 3.80 -6.51 12.69
CA LEU A 31 4.87 -6.43 13.69
C LEU A 31 5.17 -7.76 14.36
N THR A 32 4.18 -8.64 14.50
CA THR A 32 4.29 -9.88 15.26
C THR A 32 3.82 -11.09 14.46
N GLY A 33 4.49 -12.24 14.66
CA GLY A 33 4.12 -13.52 14.07
C GLY A 33 5.00 -13.94 12.88
N ASP A 34 4.90 -15.24 12.54
CA ASP A 34 5.71 -15.87 11.48
C ASP A 34 5.25 -15.47 10.08
N ILE A 35 3.97 -15.14 9.92
CA ILE A 35 3.39 -14.66 8.68
C ILE A 35 3.03 -13.19 8.87
N LYS A 36 3.80 -12.31 8.22
CA LYS A 36 3.55 -10.88 8.22
C LYS A 36 2.59 -10.52 7.11
N GLY A 37 1.48 -9.88 7.50
CA GLY A 37 0.44 -9.45 6.59
C GLY A 37 -0.89 -10.16 6.80
N GLY A 38 -1.89 -9.81 5.98
CA GLY A 38 -3.24 -10.34 6.08
C GLY A 38 -4.19 -9.71 5.07
N ILE A 39 -5.45 -10.08 5.16
CA ILE A 39 -6.52 -9.62 4.29
C ILE A 39 -7.50 -8.81 5.13
N VAL A 40 -7.76 -7.56 4.73
CA VAL A 40 -8.83 -6.73 5.29
C VAL A 40 -10.08 -6.99 4.47
N ALA A 41 -10.99 -7.81 5.00
CA ALA A 41 -12.16 -8.34 4.30
C ALA A 41 -13.50 -7.72 4.75
N ASP A 42 -13.47 -6.55 5.38
CA ASP A 42 -14.66 -5.85 5.81
C ASP A 42 -15.62 -5.55 4.65
N GLU A 43 -16.90 -5.31 4.94
CA GLU A 43 -17.89 -4.99 3.93
C GLU A 43 -17.54 -3.72 3.16
N MET A 44 -18.08 -3.60 1.95
CA MET A 44 -17.90 -2.39 1.13
C MET A 44 -18.52 -1.18 1.82
N GLY A 45 -17.83 -0.05 1.78
CA GLY A 45 -18.31 1.21 2.39
C GLY A 45 -17.82 1.47 3.82
N LEU A 46 -17.25 0.49 4.51
CA LEU A 46 -16.75 0.64 5.88
C LEU A 46 -15.42 1.42 6.03
N GLY A 47 -14.87 1.91 4.92
CA GLY A 47 -13.70 2.79 4.96
C GLY A 47 -12.35 2.08 4.98
N LYS A 48 -12.25 0.89 4.38
CA LYS A 48 -10.98 0.12 4.28
C LYS A 48 -9.78 0.93 3.82
N THR A 49 -9.99 1.94 2.98
CA THR A 49 -8.92 2.85 2.55
C THR A 49 -8.34 3.61 3.74
N ILE A 50 -9.19 4.07 4.66
CA ILE A 50 -8.76 4.76 5.89
C ILE A 50 -8.02 3.80 6.81
N GLU A 51 -8.46 2.56 6.94
CA GLU A 51 -7.82 1.52 7.75
C GLU A 51 -6.39 1.23 7.23
N ILE A 52 -6.24 1.07 5.93
CA ILE A 52 -4.94 0.81 5.30
C ILE A 52 -4.01 2.03 5.43
N LEU A 53 -4.49 3.23 5.11
CA LEU A 53 -3.68 4.44 5.20
C LEU A 53 -3.36 4.77 6.67
N GLY A 54 -4.30 4.53 7.60
CA GLY A 54 -4.06 4.64 9.04
C GLY A 54 -3.00 3.65 9.54
N THR A 55 -3.05 2.40 9.08
CA THR A 55 -2.01 1.41 9.38
C THR A 55 -0.63 1.87 8.88
N MET A 56 -0.56 2.42 7.66
CA MET A 56 0.69 2.96 7.11
C MET A 56 1.22 4.13 7.94
N GLN A 57 0.33 4.98 8.44
CA GLN A 57 0.71 6.12 9.29
C GLN A 57 1.23 5.67 10.66
N CYS A 58 0.59 4.67 11.27
CA CYS A 58 0.98 4.15 12.58
C CYS A 58 2.25 3.29 12.53
N ASN A 59 2.54 2.67 11.39
CA ASN A 59 3.76 1.91 11.16
C ASN A 59 4.44 2.36 9.86
N PRO A 60 5.09 3.55 9.83
CA PRO A 60 5.74 4.05 8.63
C PRO A 60 6.93 3.16 8.27
N VAL A 61 6.98 2.75 7.00
CA VAL A 61 8.13 2.05 6.41
C VAL A 61 8.67 2.87 5.23
N PRO A 62 9.97 2.77 4.91
CA PRO A 62 10.59 3.64 3.92
C PRO A 62 9.92 3.64 2.55
N ASN A 63 9.49 2.49 2.07
CA ASN A 63 8.88 2.37 0.74
C ASN A 63 7.69 1.43 0.78
N THR A 64 6.52 1.95 0.50
CA THR A 64 5.29 1.17 0.35
C THR A 64 4.82 1.21 -1.10
N LEU A 65 4.64 0.04 -1.71
CA LEU A 65 4.03 -0.10 -3.02
C LEU A 65 2.55 -0.46 -2.85
N ILE A 66 1.67 0.34 -3.43
CA ILE A 66 0.24 0.06 -3.47
C ILE A 66 -0.13 -0.35 -4.89
N VAL A 67 -0.63 -1.57 -5.03
CA VAL A 67 -1.06 -2.15 -6.31
C VAL A 67 -2.55 -2.05 -6.43
N LEU A 68 -3.03 -1.36 -7.45
CA LEU A 68 -4.42 -0.95 -7.62
C LEU A 68 -4.99 -1.42 -8.95
N PRO A 69 -6.31 -1.65 -9.05
CA PRO A 69 -7.01 -1.60 -10.33
C PRO A 69 -6.83 -0.22 -10.96
N TYR A 70 -6.66 -0.16 -12.29
CA TYR A 70 -6.48 1.11 -13.00
C TYR A 70 -7.61 2.12 -12.72
N SER A 71 -8.85 1.63 -12.62
CA SER A 71 -10.04 2.45 -12.39
C SER A 71 -10.06 3.25 -11.07
N VAL A 72 -9.22 2.89 -10.10
CA VAL A 72 -9.15 3.59 -8.80
C VAL A 72 -7.80 4.27 -8.55
N LEU A 73 -6.88 4.21 -9.52
CA LEU A 73 -5.52 4.75 -9.38
C LEU A 73 -5.54 6.25 -9.04
N GLU A 74 -6.30 7.05 -9.78
CA GLU A 74 -6.43 8.49 -9.56
C GLU A 74 -7.09 8.82 -8.22
N GLN A 75 -8.15 8.09 -7.87
CA GLN A 75 -8.85 8.25 -6.59
C GLN A 75 -7.91 8.00 -5.40
N TRP A 76 -7.12 6.93 -5.46
CA TRP A 76 -6.13 6.62 -4.42
C TRP A 76 -5.03 7.67 -4.36
N GLY A 77 -4.51 8.13 -5.50
CA GLY A 77 -3.55 9.22 -5.56
C GLY A 77 -4.05 10.49 -4.85
N SER A 78 -5.30 10.87 -5.14
CA SER A 78 -5.94 12.05 -4.52
C SER A 78 -6.14 11.88 -3.00
N ILE A 79 -6.61 10.72 -2.55
CA ILE A 79 -6.79 10.43 -1.11
C ILE A 79 -5.46 10.45 -0.37
N ILE A 80 -4.42 9.81 -0.92
CA ILE A 80 -3.08 9.82 -0.33
C ILE A 80 -2.56 11.24 -0.21
N THR A 81 -2.64 12.03 -1.28
CA THR A 81 -2.21 13.42 -1.27
C THR A 81 -2.93 14.24 -0.21
N LYS A 82 -4.24 14.04 -0.06
CA LYS A 82 -5.05 14.73 0.96
C LYS A 82 -4.64 14.35 2.39
N LEU A 83 -4.42 13.07 2.68
CA LEU A 83 -4.24 12.58 4.05
C LEU A 83 -2.79 12.59 4.52
N PHE A 84 -1.84 12.46 3.61
CA PHE A 84 -0.40 12.49 3.94
C PHE A 84 0.26 13.82 3.61
N HIS A 85 -0.44 14.74 2.91
CA HIS A 85 0.06 16.05 2.49
C HIS A 85 1.25 16.01 1.52
N TYR A 86 1.42 14.88 0.82
CA TYR A 86 2.35 14.74 -0.31
C TYR A 86 1.77 13.79 -1.36
N ALA A 87 2.13 13.99 -2.62
CA ALA A 87 1.68 13.15 -3.72
C ALA A 87 2.46 11.83 -3.75
N PRO A 88 1.79 10.67 -3.91
CA PRO A 88 2.48 9.41 -4.16
C PRO A 88 3.13 9.42 -5.55
N LEU A 89 4.20 8.65 -5.73
CA LEU A 89 4.76 8.40 -7.05
C LEU A 89 3.85 7.47 -7.84
N VAL A 90 3.40 7.90 -9.01
CA VAL A 90 2.58 7.06 -9.91
C VAL A 90 3.50 6.29 -10.86
N TYR A 91 3.73 5.02 -10.58
CA TYR A 91 4.48 4.10 -11.44
C TYR A 91 3.53 3.47 -12.48
N HIS A 92 3.15 4.26 -13.50
CA HIS A 92 2.22 3.83 -14.54
C HIS A 92 2.45 4.60 -15.85
N GLY A 93 1.98 4.04 -16.98
CA GLY A 93 2.06 4.71 -18.28
C GLY A 93 3.50 4.82 -18.84
N ALA A 94 3.70 5.72 -19.79
CA ALA A 94 4.99 5.91 -20.47
C ALA A 94 6.06 6.53 -19.57
N SER A 95 5.65 7.37 -18.62
CA SER A 95 6.54 8.10 -17.69
C SER A 95 7.36 7.14 -16.81
N ARG A 96 6.83 5.95 -16.46
CA ARG A 96 7.52 4.97 -15.63
C ARG A 96 8.89 4.54 -16.18
N LYS A 97 9.05 4.58 -17.50
CA LYS A 97 10.31 4.15 -18.17
C LYS A 97 11.49 5.10 -17.92
N ARG A 98 11.22 6.31 -17.43
CA ARG A 98 12.22 7.33 -17.10
C ARG A 98 12.60 7.32 -15.63
N LEU A 99 11.86 6.59 -14.79
CA LEU A 99 12.09 6.54 -13.35
C LEU A 99 13.25 5.59 -13.05
N THR A 100 14.22 6.10 -12.32
CA THR A 100 15.34 5.31 -11.79
C THR A 100 14.94 4.64 -10.48
N GLU A 101 15.73 3.65 -10.05
CA GLU A 101 15.54 2.99 -8.76
C GLU A 101 15.70 3.99 -7.61
N GLU A 102 16.68 4.89 -7.69
CA GLU A 102 16.91 5.92 -6.69
C GLU A 102 15.71 6.86 -6.56
N GLU A 103 15.14 7.31 -7.66
CA GLU A 103 13.94 8.15 -7.64
C GLU A 103 12.76 7.44 -6.98
N ILE A 104 12.54 6.16 -7.26
CA ILE A 104 11.48 5.38 -6.64
C ILE A 104 11.71 5.23 -5.14
N GLN A 105 12.94 5.00 -4.71
CA GLN A 105 13.29 4.85 -3.30
C GLN A 105 13.15 6.14 -2.48
N LEU A 106 13.22 7.31 -3.12
CA LEU A 106 12.99 8.60 -2.47
C LEU A 106 11.51 8.82 -2.09
N HIS A 107 10.58 8.06 -2.68
CA HIS A 107 9.15 8.23 -2.43
C HIS A 107 8.66 7.23 -1.38
N PRO A 108 8.09 7.70 -0.26
CA PRO A 108 7.53 6.81 0.77
C PRO A 108 6.40 5.93 0.25
N ILE A 109 5.60 6.43 -0.70
CA ILE A 109 4.47 5.73 -1.30
C ILE A 109 4.59 5.75 -2.82
N VAL A 110 4.55 4.56 -3.41
CA VAL A 110 4.48 4.34 -4.86
C VAL A 110 3.17 3.63 -5.17
N ILE A 111 2.40 4.13 -6.14
CA ILE A 111 1.17 3.47 -6.60
C ILE A 111 1.34 2.96 -8.02
N THR A 112 0.82 1.76 -8.30
CA THR A 112 0.90 1.10 -9.60
C THR A 112 -0.32 0.24 -9.88
N THR A 113 -0.37 -0.40 -11.03
CA THR A 113 -1.48 -1.27 -11.44
C THR A 113 -1.06 -2.73 -11.57
N TYR A 114 -2.04 -3.64 -11.44
CA TYR A 114 -1.81 -5.09 -11.57
C TYR A 114 -1.19 -5.48 -12.90
N GLY A 115 -1.60 -4.87 -14.01
CA GLY A 115 -1.06 -5.18 -15.32
C GLY A 115 0.45 -5.01 -15.44
N LEU A 116 1.03 -4.11 -14.65
CA LEU A 116 2.48 -3.89 -14.64
C LEU A 116 3.24 -4.89 -13.75
N ILE A 117 2.59 -5.43 -12.73
CA ILE A 117 3.22 -6.38 -11.80
C ILE A 117 3.10 -7.82 -12.31
N SER A 118 2.01 -8.16 -13.01
CA SER A 118 1.79 -9.48 -13.58
C SER A 118 2.74 -9.82 -14.74
N GLU A 119 3.38 -8.83 -15.33
CA GLU A 119 4.48 -9.08 -16.26
C GLU A 119 5.66 -9.67 -15.48
N LYS A 120 5.88 -10.99 -15.60
CA LYS A 120 6.96 -11.76 -14.94
C LYS A 120 8.35 -11.11 -15.01
N LYS A 121 8.56 -10.24 -15.99
CA LYS A 121 9.81 -9.48 -16.21
C LYS A 121 10.04 -8.39 -15.16
N VAL A 122 9.00 -7.88 -14.50
CA VAL A 122 9.13 -6.72 -13.60
C VAL A 122 9.66 -7.12 -12.21
N ILE A 123 9.37 -8.34 -11.74
CA ILE A 123 9.70 -8.74 -10.37
C ILE A 123 11.02 -9.55 -10.29
N GLN A 124 11.47 -10.16 -11.39
CA GLN A 124 12.63 -11.07 -11.41
C GLN A 124 13.85 -10.51 -12.13
N ALA A 125 13.75 -9.36 -12.79
CA ALA A 125 14.88 -8.79 -13.53
C ALA A 125 15.89 -8.15 -12.54
N GLU A 126 17.17 -8.47 -12.72
CA GLU A 126 18.25 -7.64 -12.16
C GLU A 126 18.06 -6.20 -12.64
N GLY A 127 18.07 -5.23 -11.70
CA GLY A 127 17.78 -3.82 -12.00
C GLY A 127 16.29 -3.45 -11.99
N ASN A 128 15.42 -4.29 -11.42
CA ASN A 128 14.01 -3.93 -11.22
C ASN A 128 13.90 -2.79 -10.19
N PRO A 129 13.39 -1.61 -10.58
CA PRO A 129 13.31 -0.46 -9.68
C PRO A 129 12.38 -0.68 -8.48
N LEU A 130 11.53 -1.71 -8.50
CA LEU A 130 10.65 -2.09 -7.39
C LEU A 130 11.23 -3.18 -6.48
N ALA A 131 12.48 -3.61 -6.70
CA ALA A 131 13.09 -4.74 -5.97
C ALA A 131 13.25 -4.47 -4.45
N ASN A 132 13.47 -3.23 -4.05
CA ASN A 132 13.77 -2.82 -2.68
C ASN A 132 12.55 -2.29 -1.89
N ILE A 133 11.35 -2.54 -2.37
CA ILE A 133 10.11 -2.20 -1.67
C ILE A 133 9.99 -2.99 -0.35
N LYS A 134 9.68 -2.29 0.74
CA LYS A 134 9.58 -2.88 2.09
C LYS A 134 8.18 -3.37 2.44
N ARG A 135 7.14 -2.68 1.94
CA ARG A 135 5.73 -3.07 2.14
C ARG A 135 5.00 -3.10 0.81
N ILE A 136 4.15 -4.09 0.62
CA ILE A 136 3.28 -4.17 -0.55
C ILE A 136 1.83 -4.29 -0.09
N ILE A 137 0.98 -3.45 -0.64
CA ILE A 137 -0.46 -3.44 -0.42
C ILE A 137 -1.13 -3.70 -1.77
N CYS A 138 -1.95 -4.73 -1.84
CA CYS A 138 -2.71 -5.06 -3.04
C CYS A 138 -4.20 -4.81 -2.79
N VAL A 139 -4.85 -4.04 -3.66
CA VAL A 139 -6.30 -3.79 -3.61
C VAL A 139 -6.98 -4.59 -4.70
N ILE A 140 -7.58 -5.73 -4.36
CA ILE A 140 -8.27 -6.62 -5.30
C ILE A 140 -9.78 -6.44 -5.15
N LYS A 141 -10.50 -6.20 -6.25
CA LYS A 141 -11.96 -6.04 -6.27
C LYS A 141 -12.51 -5.19 -5.12
N LYS A 142 -11.85 -4.06 -4.86
CA LYS A 142 -12.15 -3.13 -3.76
C LYS A 142 -11.85 -3.68 -2.34
N GLN A 143 -11.10 -4.77 -2.22
CA GLN A 143 -10.59 -5.29 -0.94
C GLN A 143 -9.07 -5.16 -0.90
N PRO A 144 -8.52 -4.43 0.05
CA PRO A 144 -7.08 -4.30 0.21
C PRO A 144 -6.47 -5.50 0.94
N PHE A 145 -5.27 -5.88 0.53
CA PHE A 145 -4.43 -6.86 1.21
C PHE A 145 -3.12 -6.19 1.61
N ILE A 146 -2.63 -6.51 2.79
CA ILE A 146 -1.28 -6.16 3.21
C ILE A 146 -0.43 -7.42 3.11
N LEU A 147 0.63 -7.38 2.33
CA LEU A 147 1.54 -8.50 2.15
C LEU A 147 2.99 -8.05 2.35
N GLU A 148 3.77 -8.86 3.03
CA GLU A 148 5.21 -8.72 3.01
C GLU A 148 5.76 -9.10 1.62
N HIS A 149 6.83 -8.44 1.19
CA HIS A 149 7.46 -8.66 -0.11
C HIS A 149 7.82 -10.14 -0.38
N SER A 150 8.23 -10.88 0.66
CA SER A 150 8.53 -12.31 0.58
C SER A 150 7.31 -13.17 0.21
N VAL A 151 6.14 -12.81 0.73
CA VAL A 151 4.88 -13.52 0.46
C VAL A 151 4.40 -13.24 -0.95
N LEU A 152 4.51 -11.99 -1.43
CA LEU A 152 4.16 -11.66 -2.79
C LEU A 152 5.02 -12.41 -3.80
N LYS A 153 6.35 -12.50 -3.58
CA LYS A 153 7.23 -13.32 -4.42
C LYS A 153 6.80 -14.78 -4.52
N ARG A 154 6.25 -15.36 -3.43
CA ARG A 154 5.71 -16.72 -3.42
C ARG A 154 4.42 -16.84 -4.24
N ILE A 155 3.49 -15.91 -4.06
CA ILE A 155 2.19 -15.90 -4.78
C ILE A 155 2.43 -15.73 -6.28
N LEU A 156 3.31 -14.82 -6.67
CA LEU A 156 3.60 -14.54 -8.08
C LEU A 156 4.46 -15.64 -8.77
N ARG A 157 5.13 -16.51 -8.00
CA ARG A 157 5.81 -17.69 -8.55
C ARG A 157 4.87 -18.88 -8.77
N GLY A 158 3.70 -18.87 -8.11
CA GLY A 158 2.68 -19.91 -8.20
C GLY A 158 1.60 -19.65 -9.25
N LEU A 159 1.60 -18.45 -9.86
CA LEU A 159 0.75 -18.05 -10.99
C LEU A 159 1.56 -18.08 -12.31
#